data_e02e711ed49c0ccfb38589919d9a4d2c
#
_entry.id   e02e711ed49c0ccfb38589919d9a4d2c
#
_cell.length_a   1.000
_cell.length_b   1.000
_cell.length_c   1.000
_cell.angle_alpha   90.00
_cell.angle_beta   90.00
_cell.angle_gamma   90.00
#
_symmetry.space_group_name_H-M   'P 1'
#
loop_
_entity.id
_entity.type
_entity.pdbx_description
1 polymer ?
#
loop_
_entity_poly.entity_id
_entity_poly.type
_entity_poly.pdbx_seq_one_letter_code
_entity_poly.pdbx_strand_id
1 'polypeptide(L)'
;GLAMDEVVENTRLSRYVVQVLLESSLTIGTVLLRGERFFLGKAGWFLLNDEMARVNMDFNHDVNYQGLFRLEEALLNGKPEGLKVFGNWPTIYEGLSELPEKVQESWFGFDHFYSDNSFSQALEIVFARPVRTLLDVGGNTGRWARQCVGYSPEVEVTIMDLPQQLEMMRSQTEGSEGATRIHAHAADLLDDRTRFP
;
A
#
# COMPACT_ATOMS: atom_id res chain seq x y z
N GLY A 1 -26.02 18.72 9.31
CA GLY A 1 -26.75 17.52 8.88
C GLY A 1 -27.74 17.85 7.76
N LEU A 2 -28.08 16.84 6.96
CA LEU A 2 -28.96 16.93 5.82
C LEU A 2 -30.22 16.09 6.05
N ALA A 3 -31.38 16.58 5.56
CA ALA A 3 -32.56 15.76 5.47
C ALA A 3 -32.47 14.79 4.29
N MET A 4 -33.30 13.75 4.28
CA MET A 4 -33.34 12.74 3.20
C MET A 4 -33.42 13.37 1.81
N ASP A 5 -34.37 14.32 1.62
CA ASP A 5 -34.58 14.95 0.32
C ASP A 5 -33.37 15.80 -0.13
N GLU A 6 -32.72 16.49 0.81
CA GLU A 6 -31.49 17.23 0.52
C GLU A 6 -30.36 16.29 0.08
N VAL A 7 -30.25 15.06 0.66
CA VAL A 7 -29.27 14.07 0.22
C VAL A 7 -29.60 13.56 -1.19
N VAL A 8 -30.87 13.31 -1.48
CA VAL A 8 -31.31 12.89 -2.82
C VAL A 8 -30.96 13.95 -3.87
N GLU A 9 -31.22 15.21 -3.61
CA GLU A 9 -30.92 16.32 -4.52
C GLU A 9 -29.37 16.43 -4.75
N ASN A 10 -28.60 16.39 -3.67
CA ASN A 10 -27.14 16.55 -3.77
C ASN A 10 -26.44 15.38 -4.44
N THR A 11 -26.95 14.15 -4.27
CA THR A 11 -26.32 12.94 -4.84
C THR A 11 -26.84 12.58 -6.22
N ARG A 12 -28.02 13.08 -6.61
CA ARG A 12 -28.76 12.68 -7.81
C ARG A 12 -29.12 11.18 -7.85
N LEU A 13 -29.06 10.51 -6.71
CA LEU A 13 -29.48 9.12 -6.55
C LEU A 13 -31.01 9.05 -6.32
N SER A 14 -31.59 7.90 -6.65
CA SER A 14 -33.02 7.69 -6.33
C SER A 14 -33.23 7.67 -4.81
N ARG A 15 -34.43 8.10 -4.35
CA ARG A 15 -34.78 8.09 -2.93
C ARG A 15 -34.56 6.70 -2.28
N TYR A 16 -34.93 5.64 -2.99
CA TYR A 16 -34.72 4.27 -2.52
C TYR A 16 -33.24 3.96 -2.25
N VAL A 17 -32.36 4.30 -3.19
CA VAL A 17 -30.92 4.09 -3.03
C VAL A 17 -30.37 4.89 -1.86
N VAL A 18 -30.75 6.17 -1.74
CA VAL A 18 -30.33 7.03 -0.62
C VAL A 18 -30.78 6.45 0.71
N GLN A 19 -32.03 5.98 0.77
CA GLN A 19 -32.57 5.35 1.99
C GLN A 19 -31.75 4.11 2.39
N VAL A 20 -31.52 3.19 1.46
CA VAL A 20 -30.73 1.96 1.73
C VAL A 20 -29.32 2.31 2.22
N LEU A 21 -28.64 3.27 1.57
CA LEU A 21 -27.31 3.69 1.96
C LEU A 21 -27.28 4.35 3.35
N LEU A 22 -28.24 5.23 3.65
CA LEU A 22 -28.31 5.89 4.96
C LEU A 22 -28.66 4.90 6.08
N GLU A 23 -29.63 4.00 5.87
CA GLU A 23 -29.99 2.97 6.86
C GLU A 23 -28.81 2.03 7.14
N SER A 24 -28.09 1.58 6.10
CA SER A 24 -26.88 0.79 6.25
C SER A 24 -25.78 1.56 6.99
N SER A 25 -25.60 2.85 6.66
CA SER A 25 -24.62 3.72 7.30
C SER A 25 -24.92 4.00 8.77
N LEU A 26 -26.21 4.10 9.14
CA LEU A 26 -26.67 4.19 10.53
C LEU A 26 -26.30 2.91 11.30
N THR A 27 -26.51 1.75 10.68
CA THR A 27 -26.24 0.45 11.31
C THR A 27 -24.77 0.28 11.68
N ILE A 28 -23.85 0.72 10.80
CA ILE A 28 -22.39 0.64 11.05
C ILE A 28 -21.82 1.88 11.74
N GLY A 29 -22.65 2.87 12.05
CA GLY A 29 -22.25 4.06 12.81
C GLY A 29 -21.44 5.11 12.03
N THR A 30 -21.37 5.00 10.70
CA THR A 30 -20.72 6.02 9.86
C THR A 30 -21.55 7.28 9.70
N VAL A 31 -22.87 7.15 9.85
CA VAL A 31 -23.86 8.25 9.87
C VAL A 31 -24.67 8.18 11.18
N LEU A 32 -25.12 9.31 11.66
CA LEU A 32 -25.96 9.47 12.84
C LEU A 32 -27.24 10.18 12.45
N LEU A 33 -28.38 9.77 13.02
CA LEU A 33 -29.66 10.45 12.87
C LEU A 33 -29.98 11.28 14.13
N ARG A 34 -30.25 12.56 13.97
CA ARG A 34 -30.71 13.45 15.04
C ARG A 34 -31.95 14.20 14.58
N GLY A 35 -33.09 13.88 15.20
CA GLY A 35 -34.40 14.29 14.64
C GLY A 35 -34.57 13.64 13.26
N GLU A 36 -34.84 14.47 12.24
CA GLU A 36 -34.99 14.02 10.85
C GLU A 36 -33.80 14.33 9.96
N ARG A 37 -32.63 14.61 10.57
CA ARG A 37 -31.41 15.00 9.83
C ARG A 37 -30.27 14.03 10.07
N PHE A 38 -29.58 13.69 9.00
CA PHE A 38 -28.42 12.80 8.98
C PHE A 38 -27.14 13.61 9.12
N PHE A 39 -26.25 13.16 10.00
CA PHE A 39 -24.94 13.76 10.28
C PHE A 39 -23.85 12.73 10.06
N LEU A 40 -22.69 13.19 9.61
CA LEU A 40 -21.52 12.35 9.56
C LEU A 40 -21.14 11.91 10.98
N GLY A 41 -21.04 10.62 11.22
CA GLY A 41 -20.55 10.04 12.47
C GLY A 41 -19.03 10.12 12.58
N LYS A 42 -18.48 9.88 13.77
CA LYS A 42 -17.03 9.87 13.98
C LYS A 42 -16.33 8.84 13.09
N ALA A 43 -16.89 7.62 13.00
CA ALA A 43 -16.35 6.57 12.12
C ALA A 43 -16.37 7.04 10.64
N GLY A 44 -17.47 7.62 10.17
CA GLY A 44 -17.56 8.16 8.82
C GLY A 44 -16.56 9.29 8.55
N TRP A 45 -16.30 10.14 9.56
CA TRP A 45 -15.30 11.18 9.44
C TRP A 45 -13.89 10.60 9.25
N PHE A 46 -13.52 9.58 10.01
CA PHE A 46 -12.24 8.89 9.85
C PHE A 46 -12.10 8.24 8.47
N LEU A 47 -13.13 7.53 8.00
CA LEU A 47 -13.12 6.92 6.66
C LEU A 47 -12.88 7.92 5.53
N LEU A 48 -13.35 9.17 5.70
CA LEU A 48 -13.21 10.21 4.68
C LEU A 48 -11.94 11.05 4.81
N ASN A 49 -11.35 11.17 6.01
CA ASN A 49 -10.32 12.18 6.29
C ASN A 49 -9.02 11.59 6.84
N ASP A 50 -9.02 10.36 7.33
CA ASP A 50 -7.84 9.72 7.87
C ASP A 50 -7.09 8.97 6.78
N GLU A 51 -5.81 9.25 6.62
CA GLU A 51 -4.99 8.65 5.56
C GLU A 51 -4.81 7.14 5.75
N MET A 52 -4.60 6.70 7.01
CA MET A 52 -4.50 5.27 7.31
C MET A 52 -5.78 4.52 6.94
N ALA A 53 -6.95 5.07 7.30
CA ALA A 53 -8.23 4.48 6.93
C ALA A 53 -8.37 4.37 5.41
N ARG A 54 -8.02 5.43 4.68
CA ARG A 54 -8.12 5.48 3.22
C ARG A 54 -7.20 4.46 2.54
N VAL A 55 -5.91 4.42 2.88
CA VAL A 55 -4.98 3.48 2.23
C VAL A 55 -5.35 2.03 2.51
N ASN A 56 -5.89 1.72 3.71
CA ASN A 56 -6.39 0.39 4.02
C ASN A 56 -7.66 0.04 3.24
N MET A 57 -8.59 0.98 3.07
CA MET A 57 -9.80 0.78 2.27
C MET A 57 -9.46 0.54 0.79
N ASP A 58 -8.60 1.40 0.22
CA ASP A 58 -8.17 1.29 -1.18
C ASP A 58 -7.46 -0.05 -1.43
N PHE A 59 -6.53 -0.44 -0.55
CA PHE A 59 -5.85 -1.74 -0.63
C PHE A 59 -6.83 -2.92 -0.58
N ASN A 60 -7.76 -2.90 0.37
CA ASN A 60 -8.73 -4.00 0.48
C ASN A 60 -9.68 -4.04 -0.72
N HIS A 61 -10.13 -2.90 -1.22
CA HIS A 61 -11.03 -2.81 -2.36
C HIS A 61 -10.34 -3.22 -3.66
N ASP A 62 -9.18 -2.63 -3.97
CA ASP A 62 -8.56 -2.76 -5.27
C ASP A 62 -7.68 -4.02 -5.39
N VAL A 63 -7.02 -4.44 -4.29
CA VAL A 63 -6.09 -5.56 -4.29
C VAL A 63 -6.74 -6.86 -3.81
N ASN A 64 -7.45 -6.84 -2.67
CA ASN A 64 -7.88 -8.07 -2.01
C ASN A 64 -9.29 -8.53 -2.40
N TYR A 65 -10.23 -7.62 -2.61
CA TYR A 65 -11.66 -7.92 -2.63
C TYR A 65 -12.04 -8.99 -3.68
N GLN A 66 -11.55 -8.86 -4.90
CA GLN A 66 -11.85 -9.84 -5.96
C GLN A 66 -11.13 -11.17 -5.71
N GLY A 67 -9.91 -11.14 -5.21
CA GLY A 67 -9.14 -12.35 -4.89
C GLY A 67 -9.79 -13.19 -3.79
N LEU A 68 -10.51 -12.58 -2.85
CA LEU A 68 -11.21 -13.29 -1.78
C LEU A 68 -12.30 -14.26 -2.27
N PHE A 69 -12.85 -14.09 -3.48
CA PHE A 69 -13.78 -15.07 -4.07
C PHE A 69 -13.13 -16.42 -4.34
N ARG A 70 -11.79 -16.50 -4.37
CA ARG A 70 -11.02 -17.74 -4.51
C ARG A 70 -10.38 -18.21 -3.21
N LEU A 71 -10.86 -17.73 -2.07
CA LEU A 71 -10.28 -18.07 -0.76
C LEU A 71 -10.33 -19.58 -0.48
N GLU A 72 -11.44 -20.26 -0.79
CA GLU A 72 -11.57 -21.71 -0.62
C GLU A 72 -10.52 -22.47 -1.44
N GLU A 73 -10.37 -22.12 -2.73
CA GLU A 73 -9.35 -22.73 -3.59
C GLU A 73 -7.93 -22.49 -3.04
N ALA A 74 -7.65 -21.28 -2.56
CA ALA A 74 -6.35 -20.94 -2.00
C ALA A 74 -6.03 -21.77 -0.75
N LEU A 75 -7.01 -21.95 0.13
CA LEU A 75 -6.86 -22.77 1.35
C LEU A 75 -6.66 -24.26 1.03
N LEU A 76 -7.41 -24.79 0.06
CA LEU A 76 -7.31 -26.20 -0.34
C LEU A 76 -5.99 -26.51 -1.06
N ASN A 77 -5.50 -25.59 -1.86
CA ASN A 77 -4.30 -25.80 -2.70
C ASN A 77 -3.01 -25.30 -2.04
N GLY A 78 -3.09 -24.54 -0.93
CA GLY A 78 -1.94 -23.91 -0.29
C GLY A 78 -1.21 -22.93 -1.21
N LYS A 79 -1.95 -22.24 -2.10
CA LYS A 79 -1.41 -21.32 -3.12
C LYS A 79 -2.24 -20.04 -3.17
N PRO A 80 -1.68 -18.93 -3.61
CA PRO A 80 -2.38 -17.65 -3.71
C PRO A 80 -3.33 -17.60 -4.94
N GLU A 81 -4.34 -18.45 -4.97
CA GLU A 81 -5.27 -18.60 -6.09
C GLU A 81 -6.01 -17.30 -6.45
N GLY A 82 -6.17 -16.40 -5.48
CA GLY A 82 -6.74 -15.07 -5.69
C GLY A 82 -5.97 -14.19 -6.67
N LEU A 83 -4.66 -14.40 -6.82
CA LEU A 83 -3.82 -13.65 -7.77
C LEU A 83 -4.25 -13.84 -9.22
N LYS A 84 -4.90 -14.97 -9.55
CA LYS A 84 -5.41 -15.24 -10.90
C LYS A 84 -6.41 -14.20 -11.42
N VAL A 85 -6.90 -13.31 -10.55
CA VAL A 85 -7.70 -12.14 -10.95
C VAL A 85 -6.88 -11.16 -11.77
N PHE A 86 -5.59 -11.04 -11.47
CA PHE A 86 -4.68 -10.07 -12.09
C PHE A 86 -3.71 -10.74 -13.09
N GLY A 87 -3.21 -11.93 -12.76
CA GLY A 87 -2.24 -12.64 -13.58
C GLY A 87 -1.94 -14.03 -13.04
N ASN A 88 -0.98 -14.69 -13.67
CA ASN A 88 -0.61 -16.06 -13.30
C ASN A 88 0.86 -16.10 -12.82
N TRP A 89 1.09 -15.48 -11.68
CA TRP A 89 2.40 -15.47 -11.02
C TRP A 89 2.39 -16.37 -9.78
N PRO A 90 3.54 -16.91 -9.36
CA PRO A 90 3.66 -17.67 -8.11
C PRO A 90 3.32 -16.83 -6.88
N THR A 91 3.77 -15.57 -6.86
CA THR A 91 3.44 -14.56 -5.85
C THR A 91 3.09 -13.24 -6.53
N ILE A 92 2.55 -12.29 -5.78
CA ILE A 92 2.21 -10.97 -6.31
C ILE A 92 3.46 -10.16 -6.69
N TYR A 93 4.60 -10.45 -6.08
CA TYR A 93 5.83 -9.66 -6.26
C TYR A 93 6.38 -9.73 -7.68
N GLU A 94 6.23 -10.86 -8.37
CA GLU A 94 6.63 -11.00 -9.77
C GLU A 94 5.72 -10.18 -10.70
N GLY A 95 4.47 -9.97 -10.28
CA GLY A 95 3.45 -9.27 -11.06
C GLY A 95 3.27 -7.80 -10.73
N LEU A 96 3.96 -7.24 -9.71
CA LEU A 96 3.70 -5.87 -9.25
C LEU A 96 3.79 -4.82 -10.36
N SER A 97 4.74 -4.95 -11.28
CA SER A 97 4.92 -4.03 -12.41
C SER A 97 3.86 -4.21 -13.52
N GLU A 98 3.15 -5.32 -13.52
CA GLU A 98 2.14 -5.68 -14.53
C GLU A 98 0.71 -5.50 -14.02
N LEU A 99 0.51 -5.20 -12.74
CA LEU A 99 -0.80 -4.92 -12.17
C LEU A 99 -1.47 -3.73 -12.87
N PRO A 100 -2.81 -3.71 -12.96
CA PRO A 100 -3.53 -2.51 -13.38
C PRO A 100 -3.11 -1.29 -12.56
N GLU A 101 -2.99 -0.12 -13.19
CA GLU A 101 -2.51 1.13 -12.57
C GLU A 101 -3.17 1.42 -11.21
N LYS A 102 -4.50 1.32 -11.14
CA LYS A 102 -5.25 1.55 -9.90
C LYS A 102 -4.88 0.56 -8.78
N VAL A 103 -4.61 -0.68 -9.13
CA VAL A 103 -4.19 -1.73 -8.17
C VAL A 103 -2.78 -1.47 -7.68
N GLN A 104 -1.87 -1.04 -8.57
CA GLN A 104 -0.52 -0.60 -8.20
C GLN A 104 -0.54 0.60 -7.25
N GLU A 105 -1.33 1.62 -7.56
CA GLU A 105 -1.49 2.81 -6.70
C GLU A 105 -1.93 2.41 -5.30
N SER A 106 -2.92 1.53 -5.20
CA SER A 106 -3.45 1.08 -3.91
C SER A 106 -2.47 0.18 -3.15
N TRP A 107 -1.73 -0.67 -3.87
CA TRP A 107 -0.66 -1.49 -3.29
C TRP A 107 0.45 -0.62 -2.70
N PHE A 108 1.04 0.24 -3.53
CA PHE A 108 2.15 1.08 -3.08
C PHE A 108 1.71 2.17 -2.10
N GLY A 109 0.48 2.67 -2.20
CA GLY A 109 -0.08 3.60 -1.22
C GLY A 109 -0.13 3.00 0.17
N PHE A 110 -0.57 1.74 0.28
CA PHE A 110 -0.59 0.99 1.53
C PHE A 110 0.83 0.70 2.04
N ASP A 111 1.69 0.13 1.20
CA ASP A 111 3.05 -0.24 1.54
C ASP A 111 3.87 0.97 2.04
N HIS A 112 3.86 2.05 1.27
CA HIS A 112 4.59 3.27 1.59
C HIS A 112 4.04 3.99 2.83
N PHE A 113 2.72 3.97 3.06
CA PHE A 113 2.17 4.58 4.27
C PHE A 113 2.77 3.96 5.53
N TYR A 114 2.87 2.63 5.58
CA TYR A 114 3.39 1.95 6.75
C TYR A 114 4.92 2.01 6.85
N SER A 115 5.63 1.88 5.76
CA SER A 115 7.10 1.94 5.76
C SER A 115 7.61 3.35 6.07
N ASP A 116 7.12 4.37 5.38
CA ASP A 116 7.63 5.75 5.49
C ASP A 116 7.44 6.34 6.88
N ASN A 117 6.34 6.03 7.55
CA ASN A 117 6.07 6.47 8.92
C ASN A 117 7.05 5.92 9.95
N SER A 118 7.79 4.85 9.62
CA SER A 118 8.81 4.27 10.50
C SER A 118 10.22 4.80 10.24
N PHE A 119 10.47 5.44 9.10
CA PHE A 119 11.83 5.76 8.64
C PHE A 119 12.59 6.70 9.58
N SER A 120 11.97 7.74 10.11
CA SER A 120 12.66 8.67 11.01
C SER A 120 13.23 7.97 12.24
N GLN A 121 12.43 7.12 12.88
CA GLN A 121 12.87 6.36 14.05
C GLN A 121 13.89 5.28 13.68
N ALA A 122 13.72 4.62 12.54
CA ALA A 122 14.66 3.62 12.05
C ALA A 122 16.03 4.24 11.73
N LEU A 123 16.10 5.44 11.14
CA LEU A 123 17.34 6.17 10.88
C LEU A 123 18.11 6.45 12.18
N GLU A 124 17.44 6.93 13.22
CA GLU A 124 18.05 7.19 14.52
C GLU A 124 18.67 5.91 15.11
N ILE A 125 18.00 4.78 14.99
CA ILE A 125 18.48 3.50 15.52
C ILE A 125 19.65 2.96 14.69
N VAL A 126 19.51 2.92 13.35
CA VAL A 126 20.53 2.38 12.44
C VAL A 126 21.81 3.20 12.51
N PHE A 127 21.70 4.51 12.52
CA PHE A 127 22.84 5.42 12.53
C PHE A 127 23.26 5.90 13.92
N ALA A 128 22.78 5.26 14.99
CA ALA A 128 23.28 5.48 16.36
C ALA A 128 24.81 5.23 16.50
N ARG A 129 25.39 4.55 15.53
CA ARG A 129 26.82 4.34 15.34
C ARG A 129 27.19 4.55 13.86
N PRO A 130 28.46 4.83 13.52
CA PRO A 130 28.87 4.99 12.13
C PRO A 130 28.57 3.74 11.29
N VAL A 131 27.80 3.92 10.20
CA VAL A 131 27.48 2.87 9.23
C VAL A 131 27.98 3.33 7.86
N ARG A 132 28.83 2.53 7.23
CA ARG A 132 29.38 2.82 5.89
C ARG A 132 28.72 1.99 4.79
N THR A 133 28.26 0.79 5.12
CA THR A 133 27.58 -0.11 4.19
C THR A 133 26.29 -0.62 4.82
N LEU A 134 25.21 -0.65 4.05
CA LEU A 134 23.91 -1.15 4.46
C LEU A 134 23.34 -2.04 3.36
N LEU A 135 22.85 -3.21 3.73
CA LEU A 135 22.11 -4.09 2.87
C LEU A 135 20.61 -3.93 3.19
N ASP A 136 19.84 -3.52 2.19
CA ASP A 136 18.38 -3.37 2.23
C ASP A 136 17.76 -4.55 1.49
N VAL A 137 17.22 -5.50 2.22
CA VAL A 137 16.62 -6.74 1.67
C VAL A 137 15.14 -6.53 1.42
N GLY A 138 14.70 -6.69 0.17
CA GLY A 138 13.34 -6.36 -0.24
C GLY A 138 13.11 -4.85 -0.28
N GLY A 139 14.12 -4.06 -0.68
CA GLY A 139 14.07 -2.59 -0.63
C GLY A 139 13.12 -1.94 -1.63
N ASN A 140 12.42 -2.75 -2.45
CA ASN A 140 11.34 -2.37 -3.33
C ASN A 140 11.73 -1.16 -4.21
N THR A 141 10.99 -0.05 -4.11
CA THR A 141 11.23 1.18 -4.90
C THR A 141 12.40 2.04 -4.39
N GLY A 142 13.17 1.57 -3.39
CA GLY A 142 14.37 2.25 -2.88
C GLY A 142 14.09 3.45 -1.97
N ARG A 143 12.88 3.56 -1.42
CA ARG A 143 12.52 4.71 -0.56
C ARG A 143 13.36 4.76 0.72
N TRP A 144 13.55 3.62 1.38
CA TRP A 144 14.43 3.53 2.55
C TRP A 144 15.89 3.86 2.21
N ALA A 145 16.42 3.30 1.13
CA ALA A 145 17.79 3.58 0.69
C ALA A 145 18.02 5.09 0.44
N ARG A 146 17.07 5.78 -0.19
CA ARG A 146 17.14 7.24 -0.38
C ARG A 146 17.18 8.00 0.94
N GLN A 147 16.39 7.57 1.94
CA GLN A 147 16.43 8.17 3.28
C GLN A 147 17.80 7.96 3.93
N CYS A 148 18.37 6.76 3.82
CA CYS A 148 19.68 6.45 4.38
C CYS A 148 20.80 7.31 3.76
N VAL A 149 20.85 7.41 2.43
CA VAL A 149 21.90 8.21 1.76
C VAL A 149 21.72 9.71 1.96
N GLY A 150 20.48 10.18 2.17
CA GLY A 150 20.20 11.56 2.57
C GLY A 150 20.56 11.85 4.03
N TYR A 151 20.41 10.88 4.91
CA TYR A 151 20.73 11.00 6.33
C TYR A 151 22.24 10.96 6.62
N SER A 152 22.96 10.06 5.96
CA SER A 152 24.41 9.89 6.13
C SER A 152 25.16 10.06 4.80
N PRO A 153 26.12 11.01 4.72
CA PRO A 153 26.87 11.24 3.49
C PRO A 153 27.88 10.13 3.16
N GLU A 154 28.19 9.24 4.12
CA GLU A 154 29.21 8.19 3.95
C GLU A 154 28.62 6.81 3.67
N VAL A 155 27.29 6.63 3.79
CA VAL A 155 26.69 5.31 3.62
C VAL A 155 26.51 4.95 2.15
N GLU A 156 26.91 3.72 1.83
CA GLU A 156 26.58 3.03 0.58
C GLU A 156 25.47 2.01 0.89
N VAL A 157 24.38 2.02 0.13
CA VAL A 157 23.26 1.11 0.32
C VAL A 157 23.14 0.17 -0.86
N THR A 158 23.16 -1.13 -0.60
CA THR A 158 22.85 -2.15 -1.61
C THR A 158 21.43 -2.64 -1.40
N ILE A 159 20.57 -2.44 -2.39
CA ILE A 159 19.22 -3.01 -2.41
C ILE A 159 19.27 -4.38 -3.05
N MET A 160 18.83 -5.40 -2.30
CA MET A 160 18.72 -6.78 -2.76
C MET A 160 17.24 -7.11 -2.98
N ASP A 161 16.84 -7.33 -4.22
CA ASP A 161 15.44 -7.56 -4.58
C ASP A 161 15.33 -8.34 -5.91
N LEU A 162 14.12 -8.68 -6.31
CA LEU A 162 13.83 -9.28 -7.62
C LEU A 162 14.22 -8.31 -8.75
N PRO A 163 14.66 -8.82 -9.91
CA PRO A 163 15.10 -7.98 -11.03
C PRO A 163 14.10 -6.89 -11.42
N GLN A 164 12.81 -7.22 -11.46
CA GLN A 164 11.74 -6.27 -11.84
C GLN A 164 11.61 -5.14 -10.83
N GLN A 165 11.74 -5.45 -9.53
CA GLN A 165 11.70 -4.43 -8.46
C GLN A 165 12.90 -3.49 -8.57
N LEU A 166 14.07 -4.02 -8.90
CA LEU A 166 15.28 -3.21 -9.09
C LEU A 166 15.19 -2.29 -10.32
N GLU A 167 14.46 -2.66 -11.36
CA GLU A 167 14.18 -1.77 -12.48
C GLU A 167 13.29 -0.59 -12.05
N MET A 168 12.23 -0.85 -11.29
CA MET A 168 11.39 0.18 -10.70
C MET A 168 12.19 1.09 -9.77
N MET A 169 13.01 0.50 -8.90
CA MET A 169 13.91 1.24 -8.00
C MET A 169 14.85 2.17 -8.77
N ARG A 170 15.50 1.71 -9.83
CA ARG A 170 16.40 2.54 -10.64
C ARG A 170 15.66 3.73 -11.25
N SER A 171 14.48 3.51 -11.83
CA SER A 171 13.68 4.60 -12.42
C SER A 171 13.26 5.65 -11.40
N GLN A 172 13.04 5.26 -10.14
CA GLN A 172 12.61 6.17 -9.07
C GLN A 172 13.78 6.84 -8.32
N THR A 173 14.97 6.27 -8.38
CA THR A 173 16.17 6.82 -7.72
C THR A 173 17.04 7.63 -8.67
N GLU A 174 16.91 7.44 -9.98
CA GLU A 174 17.69 8.14 -11.01
C GLU A 174 17.58 9.66 -10.83
N GLY A 175 18.73 10.34 -10.80
CA GLY A 175 18.79 11.80 -10.65
C GLY A 175 18.50 12.32 -9.22
N SER A 176 18.19 11.45 -8.27
CA SER A 176 18.02 11.87 -6.87
C SER A 176 19.37 12.13 -6.19
N GLU A 177 19.36 12.94 -5.13
CA GLU A 177 20.55 13.18 -4.32
C GLU A 177 21.05 11.86 -3.71
N GLY A 178 22.33 11.56 -3.85
CA GLY A 178 22.95 10.33 -3.34
C GLY A 178 22.65 9.08 -4.18
N ALA A 179 22.02 9.17 -5.35
CA ALA A 179 21.72 8.02 -6.23
C ALA A 179 22.97 7.16 -6.55
N THR A 180 24.14 7.79 -6.66
CA THR A 180 25.41 7.09 -6.92
C THR A 180 25.87 6.16 -5.80
N ARG A 181 25.27 6.29 -4.61
CA ARG A 181 25.54 5.47 -3.43
C ARG A 181 24.45 4.41 -3.18
N ILE A 182 23.51 4.27 -4.12
CA ILE A 182 22.48 3.23 -4.08
C ILE A 182 22.79 2.20 -5.16
N HIS A 183 23.04 0.97 -4.74
CA HIS A 183 23.42 -0.15 -5.60
C HIS A 183 22.29 -1.18 -5.67
N ALA A 184 22.28 -1.95 -6.74
CA ALA A 184 21.28 -2.99 -6.97
C ALA A 184 21.94 -4.36 -6.98
N HIS A 185 21.39 -5.32 -6.25
CA HIS A 185 21.78 -6.72 -6.25
C HIS A 185 20.56 -7.60 -6.53
N ALA A 186 20.47 -8.14 -7.75
CA ALA A 186 19.35 -8.98 -8.15
C ALA A 186 19.43 -10.35 -7.47
N ALA A 187 18.38 -10.72 -6.75
CA ALA A 187 18.31 -11.98 -6.05
C ALA A 187 16.86 -12.43 -5.83
N ASP A 188 16.65 -13.72 -5.90
CA ASP A 188 15.43 -14.39 -5.43
C ASP A 188 15.78 -15.12 -4.12
N LEU A 189 15.20 -14.68 -3.01
CA LEU A 189 15.43 -15.27 -1.70
C LEU A 189 14.81 -16.66 -1.53
N LEU A 190 13.93 -17.06 -2.44
CA LEU A 190 13.36 -18.41 -2.48
C LEU A 190 14.26 -19.40 -3.25
N ASP A 191 15.30 -18.91 -3.94
CA ASP A 191 16.30 -19.76 -4.59
C ASP A 191 17.47 -20.05 -3.63
N ASP A 192 17.62 -21.33 -3.24
CA ASP A 192 18.70 -21.79 -2.33
C ASP A 192 20.12 -21.47 -2.82
N ARG A 193 20.27 -21.11 -4.10
CA ARG A 193 21.55 -20.71 -4.70
C ARG A 193 21.87 -19.23 -4.55
N THR A 194 20.91 -18.45 -4.05
CA THR A 194 21.12 -17.01 -3.84
C THR A 194 22.35 -16.74 -2.99
N ARG A 195 23.13 -15.75 -3.40
CA ARG A 195 24.30 -15.25 -2.66
C ARG A 195 24.07 -13.81 -2.26
N PHE A 196 24.44 -13.50 -1.03
CA PHE A 196 24.45 -12.12 -0.53
C PHE A 196 25.67 -11.37 -1.09
N PRO A 197 25.56 -10.06 -1.32
CA PRO A 197 26.64 -9.22 -1.82
C PRO A 197 27.77 -9.05 -0.81
#